data_87f549fbbad638098b7af9c5943a5c57
#
_entry.id   87f549fbbad638098b7af9c5943a5c57
#
_cell.length_a   1.000
_cell.length_b   1.000
_cell.length_c   1.000
_cell.angle_alpha   90.00
_cell.angle_beta   90.00
_cell.angle_gamma   90.00
#
_symmetry.space_group_name_H-M   'P 1'
#
loop_
_entity.id
_entity.type
_entity.pdbx_description
1 polymer ?
#
loop_
_entity_poly.entity_id
_entity_poly.type
_entity_poly.pdbx_seq_one_letter_code
_entity_poly.pdbx_strand_id
1 'polypeptide(L)'
;MRKEMKRVAGLPLPLYLAVLGLLFLALRRGVIPAGLPGGLFLLLVLGEGLNELGKSVPLVRTYFGGSVVCVLGGAAIGASGLLPKDSTEILGRFIESEGFLIFYIAALITGSLFQIDRRLLFRASLRILPTALLGVLAGTAVVVLLGFLQGFSVTESLLYIAIPMTSGGMTAGAVPLSAIYAEASGIPAGEILTRIAPATVLGNIVSILFGALTVRLSARFPKLSGGGQLLRGEGAVQRKSPAQADFGSLLAGLLLSLTFYTAGAL
;
A
#
# COMPACT_ATOMS: atom_id res chain seq x y z
N MET A 1 -38.26 -13.56 1.73
CA MET A 1 -36.99 -12.87 1.97
C MET A 1 -35.86 -13.72 1.37
N ARG A 2 -35.31 -13.34 0.21
CA ARG A 2 -34.09 -13.97 -0.32
C ARG A 2 -32.93 -13.52 0.59
N LYS A 3 -32.31 -14.43 1.32
CA LYS A 3 -31.06 -14.20 2.02
C LYS A 3 -30.06 -13.67 0.98
N GLU A 4 -29.67 -12.40 1.07
CA GLU A 4 -28.58 -11.88 0.22
C GLU A 4 -27.36 -12.76 0.45
N MET A 5 -26.96 -13.49 -0.58
CA MET A 5 -25.77 -14.34 -0.50
C MET A 5 -24.54 -13.46 -0.31
N LYS A 6 -23.74 -13.77 0.69
CA LYS A 6 -22.47 -13.07 0.93
C LYS A 6 -21.64 -13.11 -0.35
N ARG A 7 -21.16 -11.94 -0.79
CA ARG A 7 -20.31 -11.79 -1.99
C ARG A 7 -18.87 -11.49 -1.58
N VAL A 8 -17.93 -12.11 -2.25
CA VAL A 8 -16.49 -11.89 -2.12
C VAL A 8 -15.94 -11.57 -3.50
N ALA A 9 -15.20 -10.49 -3.66
CA ALA A 9 -14.76 -10.01 -4.98
C ALA A 9 -15.91 -9.82 -6.00
N GLY A 10 -17.12 -9.47 -5.52
CA GLY A 10 -18.32 -9.40 -6.37
C GLY A 10 -18.95 -10.73 -6.73
N LEU A 11 -18.30 -11.86 -6.45
CA LEU A 11 -18.78 -13.22 -6.72
C LEU A 11 -19.61 -13.78 -5.55
N PRO A 12 -20.64 -14.59 -5.80
CA PRO A 12 -21.27 -15.36 -4.73
C PRO A 12 -20.25 -16.25 -4.01
N LEU A 13 -20.38 -16.37 -2.69
CA LEU A 13 -19.43 -17.12 -1.87
C LEU A 13 -19.10 -18.54 -2.40
N PRO A 14 -20.07 -19.37 -2.85
CA PRO A 14 -19.76 -20.69 -3.39
C PRO A 14 -18.86 -20.63 -4.63
N LEU A 15 -19.10 -19.66 -5.51
CA LEU A 15 -18.29 -19.48 -6.71
C LEU A 15 -16.87 -19.01 -6.35
N TYR A 16 -16.75 -18.10 -5.39
CA TYR A 16 -15.44 -17.67 -4.89
C TYR A 16 -14.66 -18.84 -4.27
N LEU A 17 -15.31 -19.70 -3.50
CA LEU A 17 -14.69 -20.90 -2.93
C LEU A 17 -14.24 -21.89 -4.02
N ALA A 18 -15.00 -22.02 -5.11
CA ALA A 18 -14.59 -22.82 -6.27
C ALA A 18 -13.34 -22.24 -6.95
N VAL A 19 -13.27 -20.90 -7.11
CA VAL A 19 -12.09 -20.20 -7.65
C VAL A 19 -10.88 -20.37 -6.72
N LEU A 20 -11.06 -20.27 -5.41
CA LEU A 20 -10.01 -20.52 -4.42
C LEU A 20 -9.52 -21.97 -4.47
N GLY A 21 -10.43 -22.95 -4.61
CA GLY A 21 -10.10 -24.36 -4.80
C GLY A 21 -9.32 -24.60 -6.09
N LEU A 22 -9.70 -23.94 -7.18
CA LEU A 22 -8.96 -23.98 -8.44
C LEU A 22 -7.55 -23.41 -8.28
N LEU A 23 -7.41 -22.27 -7.59
CA LEU A 23 -6.11 -21.69 -7.28
C LEU A 23 -5.23 -22.67 -6.49
N PHE A 24 -5.78 -23.31 -5.46
CA PHE A 24 -5.04 -24.27 -4.65
C PHE A 24 -4.59 -25.49 -5.49
N LEU A 25 -5.46 -25.98 -6.39
CA LEU A 25 -5.12 -27.07 -7.31
C LEU A 25 -4.02 -26.65 -8.30
N ALA A 26 -4.13 -25.45 -8.86
CA ALA A 26 -3.15 -24.90 -9.79
C ALA A 26 -1.79 -24.70 -9.13
N LEU A 27 -1.76 -24.21 -7.89
CA LEU A 27 -0.55 -24.10 -7.07
C LEU A 27 0.11 -25.47 -6.84
N ARG A 28 -0.70 -26.46 -6.47
CA ARG A 28 -0.21 -27.84 -6.26
C ARG A 28 0.36 -28.48 -7.52
N ARG A 29 -0.17 -28.10 -8.69
CA ARG A 29 0.27 -28.63 -9.99
C ARG A 29 1.36 -27.79 -10.67
N GLY A 30 1.70 -26.62 -10.12
CA GLY A 30 2.67 -25.70 -10.72
C GLY A 30 2.23 -25.15 -12.09
N VAL A 31 0.90 -25.04 -12.35
CA VAL A 31 0.36 -24.61 -13.64
C VAL A 31 -0.16 -23.16 -13.62
N ILE A 32 0.32 -22.35 -12.70
CA ILE A 32 -0.05 -20.92 -12.68
C ILE A 32 0.55 -20.26 -13.93
N PRO A 33 -0.25 -19.56 -14.75
CA PRO A 33 0.26 -18.84 -15.91
C PRO A 33 1.31 -17.79 -15.50
N ALA A 34 2.36 -17.66 -16.27
CA ALA A 34 3.34 -16.58 -16.06
C ALA A 34 2.75 -15.21 -16.46
N GLY A 35 3.33 -14.14 -15.90
CA GLY A 35 2.98 -12.77 -16.25
C GLY A 35 1.66 -12.28 -15.68
N LEU A 36 1.08 -11.28 -16.36
CA LEU A 36 -0.11 -10.56 -15.90
C LEU A 36 -1.31 -11.45 -15.52
N PRO A 37 -1.70 -12.50 -16.27
CA PRO A 37 -2.86 -13.32 -15.89
C PRO A 37 -2.65 -14.06 -14.56
N GLY A 38 -1.50 -14.68 -14.37
CA GLY A 38 -1.21 -15.43 -13.12
C GLY A 38 -0.95 -14.51 -11.95
N GLY A 39 -0.21 -13.40 -12.15
CA GLY A 39 0.04 -12.40 -11.12
C GLY A 39 -1.26 -11.78 -10.61
N LEU A 40 -2.13 -11.32 -11.50
CA LEU A 40 -3.45 -10.78 -11.12
C LEU A 40 -4.33 -11.84 -10.46
N PHE A 41 -4.36 -13.08 -10.98
CA PHE A 41 -5.16 -14.15 -10.40
C PHE A 41 -4.74 -14.43 -8.95
N LEU A 42 -3.44 -14.57 -8.70
CA LEU A 42 -2.90 -14.76 -7.35
C LEU A 42 -3.24 -13.59 -6.42
N LEU A 43 -2.96 -12.35 -6.84
CA LEU A 43 -3.21 -11.17 -6.02
C LEU A 43 -4.68 -10.97 -5.71
N LEU A 44 -5.57 -11.12 -6.69
CA LEU A 44 -7.00 -10.88 -6.49
C LEU A 44 -7.63 -11.98 -5.62
N VAL A 45 -7.32 -13.24 -5.88
CA VAL A 45 -7.92 -14.34 -5.11
C VAL A 45 -7.40 -14.34 -3.67
N LEU A 46 -6.10 -14.23 -3.46
CA LEU A 46 -5.54 -14.21 -2.11
C LEU A 46 -5.87 -12.90 -1.37
N GLY A 47 -5.76 -11.76 -2.05
CA GLY A 47 -6.03 -10.45 -1.46
C GLY A 47 -7.48 -10.31 -1.01
N GLU A 48 -8.45 -10.65 -1.85
CA GLU A 48 -9.86 -10.58 -1.47
C GLU A 48 -10.23 -11.61 -0.39
N GLY A 49 -9.62 -12.80 -0.42
CA GLY A 49 -9.77 -13.78 0.65
C GLY A 49 -9.32 -13.27 2.00
N LEU A 50 -8.12 -12.68 2.06
CA LEU A 50 -7.57 -12.08 3.27
C LEU A 50 -8.39 -10.86 3.73
N ASN A 51 -8.85 -10.02 2.80
CA ASN A 51 -9.72 -8.88 3.08
C ASN A 51 -11.04 -9.33 3.73
N GLU A 52 -11.68 -10.37 3.20
CA GLU A 52 -12.92 -10.92 3.78
C GLU A 52 -12.70 -11.63 5.11
N LEU A 53 -11.57 -12.31 5.29
CA LEU A 53 -11.17 -12.84 6.61
C LEU A 53 -11.04 -11.71 7.63
N GLY A 54 -10.37 -10.62 7.26
CA GLY A 54 -10.22 -9.45 8.13
C GLY A 54 -11.55 -8.79 8.50
N LYS A 55 -12.51 -8.74 7.59
CA LYS A 55 -13.86 -8.23 7.84
C LYS A 55 -14.72 -9.20 8.66
N SER A 56 -14.44 -10.50 8.59
CA SER A 56 -15.24 -11.54 9.23
C SER A 56 -14.89 -11.73 10.71
N VAL A 57 -13.64 -11.49 11.10
CA VAL A 57 -13.20 -11.62 12.50
C VAL A 57 -13.55 -10.35 13.27
N PRO A 58 -14.43 -10.39 14.30
CA PRO A 58 -14.93 -9.20 14.98
C PRO A 58 -13.83 -8.32 15.57
N LEU A 59 -12.82 -8.91 16.20
CA LEU A 59 -11.69 -8.22 16.79
C LEU A 59 -10.86 -7.49 15.71
N VAL A 60 -10.51 -8.20 14.64
CA VAL A 60 -9.72 -7.67 13.54
C VAL A 60 -10.48 -6.58 12.78
N ARG A 61 -11.77 -6.82 12.48
CA ARG A 61 -12.66 -5.83 11.85
C ARG A 61 -12.71 -4.55 12.66
N THR A 62 -12.73 -4.68 13.99
CA THR A 62 -12.89 -3.54 14.89
C THR A 62 -11.60 -2.73 15.02
N TYR A 63 -10.43 -3.35 15.01
CA TYR A 63 -9.15 -2.68 15.30
C TYR A 63 -8.30 -2.39 14.06
N PHE A 64 -8.29 -3.29 13.09
CA PHE A 64 -7.31 -3.26 12.00
C PHE A 64 -7.93 -3.18 10.59
N GLY A 65 -9.15 -3.69 10.42
CA GLY A 65 -9.79 -3.77 9.11
C GLY A 65 -9.19 -4.82 8.17
N GLY A 66 -9.79 -4.97 6.98
CA GLY A 66 -9.36 -5.96 5.98
C GLY A 66 -7.96 -5.70 5.42
N SER A 67 -7.59 -4.43 5.22
CA SER A 67 -6.30 -4.04 4.61
C SER A 67 -5.09 -4.49 5.43
N VAL A 68 -5.15 -4.39 6.76
CA VAL A 68 -4.06 -4.86 7.62
C VAL A 68 -3.91 -6.37 7.54
N VAL A 69 -5.03 -7.09 7.47
CA VAL A 69 -4.99 -8.56 7.28
C VAL A 69 -4.41 -8.94 5.92
N CYS A 70 -4.70 -8.17 4.87
CA CYS A 70 -4.06 -8.38 3.56
C CYS A 70 -2.54 -8.25 3.64
N VAL A 71 -2.04 -7.22 4.31
CA VAL A 71 -0.59 -6.98 4.42
C VAL A 71 0.07 -8.04 5.29
N LEU A 72 -0.41 -8.22 6.53
CA LEU A 72 0.20 -9.18 7.47
C LEU A 72 -0.03 -10.63 7.03
N GLY A 73 -1.22 -10.96 6.53
CA GLY A 73 -1.56 -12.28 6.01
C GLY A 73 -0.78 -12.62 4.75
N GLY A 74 -0.63 -11.67 3.84
CA GLY A 74 0.20 -11.82 2.64
C GLY A 74 1.68 -12.07 3.01
N ALA A 75 2.23 -11.28 3.94
CA ALA A 75 3.58 -11.48 4.45
C ALA A 75 3.75 -12.85 5.14
N ALA A 76 2.77 -13.26 5.96
CA ALA A 76 2.78 -14.56 6.61
C ALA A 76 2.72 -15.72 5.61
N ILE A 77 1.88 -15.63 4.57
CA ILE A 77 1.80 -16.62 3.50
C ILE A 77 3.14 -16.70 2.74
N GLY A 78 3.73 -15.56 2.42
CA GLY A 78 5.04 -15.50 1.76
C GLY A 78 6.16 -16.11 2.60
N ALA A 79 6.20 -15.80 3.90
CA ALA A 79 7.22 -16.30 4.83
C ALA A 79 7.04 -17.78 5.21
N SER A 80 5.80 -18.29 5.20
CA SER A 80 5.50 -19.67 5.61
C SER A 80 5.89 -20.74 4.60
N GLY A 81 6.25 -20.35 3.36
CA GLY A 81 6.50 -21.30 2.28
C GLY A 81 5.26 -22.04 1.76
N LEU A 82 4.06 -21.56 2.10
CA LEU A 82 2.80 -22.11 1.59
C LEU A 82 2.64 -21.93 0.08
N LEU A 83 3.24 -20.88 -0.46
CA LEU A 83 3.31 -20.68 -1.90
C LEU A 83 4.53 -21.41 -2.45
N PRO A 84 4.37 -22.21 -3.52
CA PRO A 84 5.49 -22.78 -4.26
C PRO A 84 6.45 -21.67 -4.73
N LYS A 85 7.74 -21.97 -4.80
CA LYS A 85 8.77 -20.99 -5.23
C LYS A 85 8.46 -20.38 -6.59
N ASP A 86 8.00 -21.19 -7.54
CA ASP A 86 7.61 -20.72 -8.89
C ASP A 86 6.50 -19.66 -8.83
N SER A 87 5.50 -19.86 -7.96
CA SER A 87 4.40 -18.90 -7.81
C SER A 87 4.86 -17.59 -7.14
N THR A 88 5.78 -17.68 -6.19
CA THR A 88 6.40 -16.51 -5.56
C THR A 88 7.25 -15.74 -6.58
N GLU A 89 7.97 -16.44 -7.44
CA GLU A 89 8.74 -15.84 -8.52
C GLU A 89 7.85 -15.17 -9.57
N ILE A 90 6.73 -15.79 -9.95
CA ILE A 90 5.73 -15.19 -10.86
C ILE A 90 5.20 -13.89 -10.25
N LEU A 91 4.85 -13.87 -8.96
CA LEU A 91 4.40 -12.66 -8.27
C LEU A 91 5.47 -11.57 -8.24
N GLY A 92 6.71 -11.92 -7.89
CA GLY A 92 7.83 -10.98 -7.86
C GLY A 92 8.07 -10.35 -9.22
N ARG A 93 8.16 -11.17 -10.27
CA ARG A 93 8.32 -10.69 -11.66
C ARG A 93 7.17 -9.79 -12.09
N PHE A 94 5.94 -10.20 -11.84
CA PHE A 94 4.76 -9.42 -12.19
C PHE A 94 4.73 -8.05 -11.50
N ILE A 95 5.02 -8.01 -10.21
CA ILE A 95 4.98 -6.78 -9.42
C ILE A 95 6.12 -5.84 -9.80
N GLU A 96 7.35 -6.37 -9.90
CA GLU A 96 8.57 -5.57 -10.05
C GLU A 96 9.01 -5.47 -11.52
N SER A 97 9.29 -6.60 -12.18
CA SER A 97 9.92 -6.61 -13.48
C SER A 97 8.97 -6.22 -14.62
N GLU A 98 7.69 -6.56 -14.53
CA GLU A 98 6.66 -6.17 -15.50
C GLU A 98 6.07 -4.78 -15.21
N GLY A 99 6.56 -4.10 -14.15
CA GLY A 99 6.17 -2.73 -13.83
C GLY A 99 4.73 -2.55 -13.33
N PHE A 100 4.05 -3.64 -12.95
CA PHE A 100 2.64 -3.57 -12.50
C PHE A 100 2.47 -2.64 -11.30
N LEU A 101 3.37 -2.70 -10.32
CA LEU A 101 3.28 -1.87 -9.12
C LEU A 101 3.34 -0.37 -9.46
N ILE A 102 4.26 0.02 -10.33
CA ILE A 102 4.43 1.44 -10.72
C ILE A 102 3.23 1.89 -11.54
N PHE A 103 2.75 1.06 -12.46
CA PHE A 103 1.53 1.34 -13.24
C PHE A 103 0.31 1.49 -12.31
N TYR A 104 0.13 0.59 -11.33
CA TYR A 104 -0.97 0.64 -10.38
C TYR A 104 -0.93 1.91 -9.52
N ILE A 105 0.26 2.31 -9.04
CA ILE A 105 0.47 3.57 -8.31
C ILE A 105 0.12 4.77 -9.20
N ALA A 106 0.58 4.80 -10.44
CA ALA A 106 0.26 5.86 -11.40
C ALA A 106 -1.26 5.96 -11.64
N ALA A 107 -1.94 4.82 -11.79
CA ALA A 107 -3.39 4.76 -11.96
C ALA A 107 -4.15 5.28 -10.72
N LEU A 108 -3.72 4.92 -9.51
CA LEU A 108 -4.31 5.41 -8.27
C LEU A 108 -4.13 6.92 -8.09
N ILE A 109 -2.93 7.44 -8.36
CA ILE A 109 -2.63 8.88 -8.27
C ILE A 109 -3.47 9.63 -9.28
N THR A 110 -3.48 9.19 -10.55
CA THR A 110 -4.27 9.78 -11.63
C THR A 110 -5.76 9.82 -11.25
N GLY A 111 -6.32 8.68 -10.84
CA GLY A 111 -7.73 8.57 -10.44
C GLY A 111 -8.09 9.46 -9.26
N SER A 112 -7.20 9.63 -8.28
CA SER A 112 -7.45 10.48 -7.12
C SER A 112 -7.35 11.96 -7.45
N LEU A 113 -6.37 12.39 -8.27
CA LEU A 113 -6.17 13.78 -8.64
C LEU A 113 -7.33 14.32 -9.50
N PHE A 114 -7.86 13.52 -10.42
CA PHE A 114 -8.99 13.94 -11.27
C PHE A 114 -10.34 14.02 -10.56
N GLN A 115 -10.46 13.39 -9.38
CA GLN A 115 -11.68 13.45 -8.55
C GLN A 115 -11.73 14.68 -7.64
N ILE A 116 -10.61 15.36 -7.40
CA ILE A 116 -10.51 16.48 -6.45
C ILE A 116 -10.53 17.81 -7.22
N ASP A 117 -11.31 18.78 -6.71
CA ASP A 117 -11.26 20.16 -7.20
C ASP A 117 -9.85 20.74 -6.99
N ARG A 118 -9.26 21.30 -8.06
CA ARG A 118 -7.89 21.85 -8.03
C ARG A 118 -7.70 22.93 -6.96
N ARG A 119 -8.72 23.78 -6.74
CA ARG A 119 -8.68 24.85 -5.72
C ARG A 119 -8.69 24.26 -4.32
N LEU A 120 -9.51 23.24 -4.11
CA LEU A 120 -9.57 22.51 -2.84
C LEU A 120 -8.27 21.77 -2.58
N LEU A 121 -7.72 21.10 -3.59
CA LEU A 121 -6.44 20.40 -3.50
C LEU A 121 -5.31 21.36 -3.09
N PHE A 122 -5.19 22.52 -3.76
CA PHE A 122 -4.14 23.48 -3.45
C PHE A 122 -4.27 24.06 -2.03
N ARG A 123 -5.48 24.43 -1.61
CA ARG A 123 -5.72 24.93 -0.24
C ARG A 123 -5.49 23.86 0.83
N ALA A 124 -5.90 22.63 0.57
CA ALA A 124 -5.67 21.51 1.47
C ALA A 124 -4.17 21.20 1.59
N SER A 125 -3.44 21.19 0.47
CA SER A 125 -2.00 20.96 0.44
C SER A 125 -1.23 21.99 1.25
N LEU A 126 -1.57 23.27 1.14
CA LEU A 126 -0.93 24.34 1.93
C LEU A 126 -1.10 24.18 3.44
N ARG A 127 -2.16 23.50 3.89
CA ARG A 127 -2.38 23.23 5.32
C ARG A 127 -1.80 21.89 5.78
N ILE A 128 -1.85 20.88 4.92
CA ILE A 128 -1.37 19.52 5.25
C ILE A 128 0.15 19.46 5.17
N LEU A 129 0.77 20.10 4.18
CA LEU A 129 2.22 20.03 3.94
C LEU A 129 3.05 20.49 5.15
N PRO A 130 2.79 21.66 5.78
CA PRO A 130 3.53 22.04 6.97
C PRO A 130 3.39 21.06 8.12
N THR A 131 2.17 20.52 8.33
CA THR A 131 1.91 19.53 9.38
C THR A 131 2.65 18.23 9.11
N ALA A 132 2.67 17.77 7.87
CA ALA A 132 3.42 16.58 7.47
C ALA A 132 4.93 16.77 7.65
N LEU A 133 5.47 17.91 7.23
CA LEU A 133 6.89 18.24 7.42
C LEU A 133 7.27 18.29 8.90
N LEU A 134 6.46 18.94 9.73
CA LEU A 134 6.69 18.97 11.18
C LEU A 134 6.62 17.56 11.79
N GLY A 135 5.71 16.72 11.31
CA GLY A 135 5.61 15.32 11.74
C GLY A 135 6.88 14.51 11.38
N VAL A 136 7.39 14.67 10.16
CA VAL A 136 8.63 14.02 9.73
C VAL A 136 9.81 14.52 10.55
N LEU A 137 9.95 15.83 10.76
CA LEU A 137 11.03 16.40 11.55
C LEU A 137 10.98 15.94 13.01
N ALA A 138 9.80 15.97 13.62
CA ALA A 138 9.62 15.48 15.00
C ALA A 138 9.92 14.00 15.12
N GLY A 139 9.42 13.18 14.18
CA GLY A 139 9.71 11.74 14.14
C GLY A 139 11.20 11.44 13.98
N THR A 140 11.87 12.15 13.08
CA THR A 140 13.32 12.05 12.87
C THR A 140 14.07 12.43 14.14
N ALA A 141 13.70 13.53 14.80
CA ALA A 141 14.32 13.96 16.04
C ALA A 141 14.18 12.89 17.17
N VAL A 142 13.02 12.29 17.29
CA VAL A 142 12.77 11.20 18.26
C VAL A 142 13.65 9.98 17.94
N VAL A 143 13.72 9.57 16.67
CA VAL A 143 14.56 8.42 16.25
C VAL A 143 16.03 8.68 16.55
N VAL A 144 16.53 9.88 16.23
CA VAL A 144 17.93 10.25 16.50
C VAL A 144 18.20 10.28 18.01
N LEU A 145 17.28 10.84 18.81
CA LEU A 145 17.42 10.90 20.26
C LEU A 145 17.45 9.48 20.87
N LEU A 146 16.53 8.60 20.47
CA LEU A 146 16.48 7.22 20.96
C LEU A 146 17.70 6.42 20.50
N GLY A 147 18.15 6.63 19.27
CA GLY A 147 19.37 6.02 18.74
C GLY A 147 20.61 6.44 19.53
N PHE A 148 20.73 7.72 19.82
CA PHE A 148 21.81 8.25 20.66
C PHE A 148 21.83 7.64 22.06
N LEU A 149 20.66 7.48 22.68
CA LEU A 149 20.53 6.81 24.00
C LEU A 149 20.92 5.32 23.96
N GLN A 150 20.87 4.69 22.81
CA GLN A 150 21.27 3.30 22.59
C GLN A 150 22.74 3.17 22.12
N GLY A 151 23.46 4.27 22.00
CA GLY A 151 24.88 4.29 21.62
C GLY A 151 25.13 4.40 20.11
N PHE A 152 24.10 4.63 19.29
CA PHE A 152 24.28 4.93 17.88
C PHE A 152 24.72 6.39 17.69
N SER A 153 25.54 6.64 16.68
CA SER A 153 25.83 8.01 16.28
C SER A 153 24.60 8.70 15.68
N VAL A 154 24.57 10.01 15.72
CA VAL A 154 23.51 10.82 15.09
C VAL A 154 23.40 10.50 13.60
N THR A 155 24.53 10.36 12.92
CA THR A 155 24.62 10.03 11.50
C THR A 155 24.05 8.65 11.19
N GLU A 156 24.38 7.64 11.99
CA GLU A 156 23.85 6.29 11.82
C GLU A 156 22.34 6.25 12.03
N SER A 157 21.85 6.87 13.10
CA SER A 157 20.41 6.96 13.39
C SER A 157 19.66 7.68 12.27
N LEU A 158 20.23 8.72 11.70
CA LEU A 158 19.63 9.47 10.62
C LEU A 158 19.64 8.68 9.31
N LEU A 159 20.82 8.21 8.86
CA LEU A 159 21.00 7.61 7.54
C LEU A 159 20.44 6.19 7.46
N TYR A 160 20.58 5.37 8.51
CA TYR A 160 20.20 3.96 8.45
C TYR A 160 18.84 3.66 9.09
N ILE A 161 18.25 4.58 9.84
CA ILE A 161 16.96 4.38 10.50
C ILE A 161 15.93 5.40 10.05
N ALA A 162 16.13 6.70 10.35
CA ALA A 162 15.09 7.71 10.17
C ALA A 162 14.74 7.95 8.69
N ILE A 163 15.74 8.16 7.83
CA ILE A 163 15.53 8.38 6.40
C ILE A 163 14.90 7.15 5.73
N PRO A 164 15.41 5.91 5.93
CA PRO A 164 14.78 4.72 5.35
C PRO A 164 13.33 4.51 5.80
N MET A 165 13.00 4.76 7.07
CA MET A 165 11.63 4.65 7.57
C MET A 165 10.65 5.58 6.86
N THR A 166 11.12 6.74 6.40
CA THR A 166 10.29 7.77 5.72
C THR A 166 10.36 7.69 4.19
N SER A 167 11.16 6.80 3.64
CA SER A 167 11.50 6.76 2.21
C SER A 167 10.41 6.21 1.28
N GLY A 168 9.31 5.67 1.81
CA GLY A 168 8.20 5.17 1.00
C GLY A 168 8.21 3.67 0.71
N GLY A 169 8.92 2.88 1.50
CA GLY A 169 8.94 1.41 1.43
C GLY A 169 10.17 0.84 0.74
N MET A 170 10.16 -0.48 0.48
CA MET A 170 11.34 -1.17 -0.05
C MET A 170 11.66 -0.74 -1.48
N THR A 171 10.71 -0.91 -2.40
CA THR A 171 10.95 -0.73 -3.84
C THR A 171 11.13 0.73 -4.23
N ALA A 172 10.26 1.62 -3.71
CA ALA A 172 10.31 3.05 -4.06
C ALA A 172 11.26 3.87 -3.17
N GLY A 173 11.69 3.32 -2.04
CA GLY A 173 12.51 4.01 -1.05
C GLY A 173 13.85 3.33 -0.79
N ALA A 174 13.86 2.19 -0.11
CA ALA A 174 15.10 1.58 0.35
C ALA A 174 16.05 1.16 -0.79
N VAL A 175 15.52 0.62 -1.89
CA VAL A 175 16.33 0.20 -3.04
C VAL A 175 17.03 1.39 -3.71
N PRO A 176 16.33 2.46 -4.14
CA PRO A 176 16.99 3.64 -4.69
C PRO A 176 17.93 4.31 -3.69
N LEU A 177 17.55 4.36 -2.41
CA LEU A 177 18.37 4.95 -1.35
C LEU A 177 19.68 4.17 -1.17
N SER A 178 19.63 2.84 -1.21
CA SER A 178 20.83 2.01 -1.12
C SER A 178 21.79 2.26 -2.29
N ALA A 179 21.28 2.50 -3.49
CA ALA A 179 22.10 2.84 -4.65
C ALA A 179 22.79 4.20 -4.48
N ILE A 180 22.04 5.23 -4.00
CA ILE A 180 22.61 6.55 -3.70
C ILE A 180 23.69 6.48 -2.63
N TYR A 181 23.45 5.72 -1.56
CA TYR A 181 24.43 5.54 -0.50
C TYR A 181 25.67 4.77 -0.96
N ALA A 182 25.49 3.78 -1.84
CA ALA A 182 26.59 3.02 -2.43
C ALA A 182 27.51 3.92 -3.24
N GLU A 183 26.97 4.79 -4.07
CA GLU A 183 27.72 5.77 -4.86
C GLU A 183 28.52 6.72 -3.97
N ALA A 184 27.90 7.18 -2.87
CA ALA A 184 28.54 8.12 -1.95
C ALA A 184 29.59 7.48 -1.02
N SER A 185 29.41 6.21 -0.63
CA SER A 185 30.24 5.55 0.39
C SER A 185 31.24 4.54 -0.17
N GLY A 186 31.06 4.10 -1.42
CA GLY A 186 31.83 2.98 -2.02
C GLY A 186 31.45 1.60 -1.48
N ILE A 187 30.45 1.49 -0.58
CA ILE A 187 29.97 0.21 -0.05
C ILE A 187 28.96 -0.38 -1.05
N PRO A 188 28.98 -1.70 -1.33
CA PRO A 188 28.02 -2.32 -2.24
C PRO A 188 26.56 -2.06 -1.83
N ALA A 189 25.71 -1.71 -2.80
CA ALA A 189 24.28 -1.36 -2.55
C ALA A 189 23.53 -2.48 -1.83
N GLY A 190 23.81 -3.75 -2.10
CA GLY A 190 23.21 -4.89 -1.42
C GLY A 190 23.53 -4.96 0.07
N GLU A 191 24.74 -4.57 0.48
CA GLU A 191 25.11 -4.51 1.89
C GLU A 191 24.36 -3.36 2.60
N ILE A 192 24.31 -2.20 1.96
CA ILE A 192 23.56 -1.05 2.49
C ILE A 192 22.07 -1.38 2.59
N LEU A 193 21.51 -2.01 1.56
CA LEU A 193 20.12 -2.43 1.56
C LEU A 193 19.80 -3.36 2.74
N THR A 194 20.71 -4.31 3.03
CA THR A 194 20.56 -5.22 4.17
C THR A 194 20.50 -4.45 5.51
N ARG A 195 21.25 -3.36 5.64
CA ARG A 195 21.27 -2.52 6.84
C ARG A 195 20.01 -1.68 7.01
N ILE A 196 19.47 -1.11 5.91
CA ILE A 196 18.32 -0.19 5.96
C ILE A 196 16.97 -0.90 5.85
N ALA A 197 16.91 -2.11 5.28
CA ALA A 197 15.68 -2.85 5.07
C ALA A 197 14.87 -3.09 6.35
N PRO A 198 15.45 -3.49 7.49
CA PRO A 198 14.69 -3.70 8.72
C PRO A 198 13.96 -2.44 9.18
N ALA A 199 14.60 -1.29 9.15
CA ALA A 199 14.00 0.00 9.53
C ALA A 199 12.82 0.36 8.61
N THR A 200 12.99 0.18 7.29
CA THR A 200 11.95 0.43 6.29
C THR A 200 10.74 -0.49 6.49
N VAL A 201 10.96 -1.79 6.65
CA VAL A 201 9.88 -2.77 6.82
C VAL A 201 9.12 -2.55 8.12
N LEU A 202 9.82 -2.39 9.24
CA LEU A 202 9.20 -2.12 10.54
C LEU A 202 8.46 -0.79 10.53
N GLY A 203 9.05 0.25 9.96
CA GLY A 203 8.40 1.56 9.79
C GLY A 203 7.09 1.47 9.01
N ASN A 204 7.06 0.72 7.92
CA ASN A 204 5.83 0.48 7.14
C ASN A 204 4.77 -0.27 7.95
N ILE A 205 5.12 -1.35 8.64
CA ILE A 205 4.18 -2.12 9.46
C ILE A 205 3.57 -1.23 10.54
N VAL A 206 4.40 -0.50 11.27
CA VAL A 206 3.97 0.42 12.32
C VAL A 206 3.08 1.52 11.76
N SER A 207 3.43 2.10 10.61
CA SER A 207 2.63 3.14 9.95
C SER A 207 1.24 2.63 9.54
N ILE A 208 1.14 1.41 9.03
CA ILE A 208 -0.14 0.78 8.68
C ILE A 208 -1.01 0.58 9.93
N LEU A 209 -0.42 0.07 11.02
CA LEU A 209 -1.12 -0.14 12.28
C LEU A 209 -1.62 1.18 12.88
N PHE A 210 -0.77 2.20 12.96
CA PHE A 210 -1.16 3.53 13.46
C PHE A 210 -2.15 4.23 12.52
N GLY A 211 -2.03 4.05 11.21
CA GLY A 211 -3.00 4.53 10.24
C GLY A 211 -4.39 3.95 10.49
N ALA A 212 -4.49 2.64 10.66
CA ALA A 212 -5.74 1.97 11.00
C ALA A 212 -6.31 2.43 12.34
N LEU A 213 -5.46 2.60 13.36
CA LEU A 213 -5.85 3.14 14.67
C LEU A 213 -6.36 4.58 14.58
N THR A 214 -5.70 5.42 13.78
CA THR A 214 -6.10 6.81 13.54
C THR A 214 -7.48 6.90 12.90
N VAL A 215 -7.76 6.07 11.89
CA VAL A 215 -9.10 6.00 11.26
C VAL A 215 -10.17 5.65 12.28
N ARG A 216 -9.88 4.72 13.19
CA ARG A 216 -10.81 4.35 14.25
C ARG A 216 -11.02 5.45 15.28
N LEU A 217 -9.93 6.09 15.70
CA LEU A 217 -9.98 7.22 16.64
C LEU A 217 -10.79 8.37 16.05
N SER A 218 -10.63 8.64 14.78
CA SER A 218 -11.37 9.61 14.00
C SER A 218 -12.88 9.32 13.99
N ALA A 219 -13.27 8.06 13.87
CA ALA A 219 -14.67 7.64 13.94
C ALA A 219 -15.27 7.82 15.35
N ARG A 220 -14.46 7.65 16.41
CA ARG A 220 -14.88 7.83 17.80
C ARG A 220 -14.96 9.31 18.22
N PHE A 221 -14.11 10.15 17.62
CA PHE A 221 -14.02 11.58 17.90
C PHE A 221 -14.23 12.42 16.61
N PRO A 222 -15.46 12.51 16.08
CA PRO A 222 -15.73 13.20 14.81
C PRO A 222 -15.32 14.67 14.82
N LYS A 223 -15.35 15.32 15.99
CA LYS A 223 -14.90 16.72 16.17
C LYS A 223 -13.41 16.93 15.87
N LEU A 224 -12.58 15.91 16.06
CA LEU A 224 -11.13 15.96 15.78
C LEU A 224 -10.81 15.61 14.33
N SER A 225 -11.67 14.82 13.68
CA SER A 225 -11.42 14.31 12.33
C SER A 225 -12.02 15.14 11.20
N GLY A 226 -12.82 16.18 11.53
CA GLY A 226 -13.52 16.98 10.53
C GLY A 226 -14.59 16.22 9.72
N GLY A 227 -14.93 14.97 10.08
CA GLY A 227 -15.97 14.16 9.42
C GLY A 227 -15.69 13.86 7.93
N GLY A 228 -14.43 13.82 7.52
CA GLY A 228 -14.03 13.62 6.12
C GLY A 228 -13.99 14.92 5.30
N GLN A 229 -14.16 16.06 5.92
CA GLN A 229 -13.99 17.36 5.28
C GLN A 229 -12.51 17.75 5.30
N LEU A 230 -11.95 18.05 4.13
CA LEU A 230 -10.55 18.50 4.02
C LEU A 230 -10.32 19.90 4.59
N LEU A 231 -11.36 20.74 4.58
CA LEU A 231 -11.32 22.10 5.08
C LEU A 231 -12.55 22.41 5.94
N ARG A 232 -12.35 23.06 7.09
CA ARG A 232 -13.46 23.56 7.91
C ARG A 232 -14.16 24.70 7.18
N GLY A 233 -15.50 24.64 7.06
CA GLY A 233 -16.34 25.71 6.50
C GLY A 233 -16.61 25.60 5.00
N GLU A 234 -15.98 24.72 4.27
CA GLU A 234 -16.41 24.36 2.92
C GLU A 234 -17.31 23.12 3.03
N GLY A 235 -18.51 23.20 2.40
CA GLY A 235 -19.48 22.10 2.41
C GLY A 235 -18.80 20.78 2.03
N ALA A 236 -19.35 19.69 2.54
CA ALA A 236 -18.83 18.35 2.24
C ALA A 236 -18.50 18.27 0.76
N VAL A 237 -17.26 17.89 0.43
CA VAL A 237 -16.92 17.54 -0.95
C VAL A 237 -17.99 16.56 -1.39
N GLN A 238 -18.91 17.03 -2.22
CA GLN A 238 -19.87 16.14 -2.84
C GLN A 238 -19.01 15.14 -3.61
N ARG A 239 -18.78 13.96 -3.03
CA ARG A 239 -18.37 12.82 -3.83
C ARG A 239 -19.45 12.75 -4.90
N LYS A 240 -19.13 13.18 -6.11
CA LYS A 240 -19.98 12.87 -7.26
C LYS A 240 -20.29 11.39 -7.10
N SER A 241 -21.58 11.06 -6.98
CA SER A 241 -22.01 9.66 -6.99
C SER A 241 -21.19 8.95 -8.05
N PRO A 242 -20.64 7.76 -7.77
CA PRO A 242 -19.87 7.05 -8.77
C PRO A 242 -20.72 7.03 -10.03
N ALA A 243 -20.31 7.81 -11.03
CA ALA A 243 -20.93 7.77 -12.33
C ALA A 243 -20.87 6.30 -12.74
N GLN A 244 -21.98 5.75 -13.24
CA GLN A 244 -21.95 4.40 -13.78
C GLN A 244 -20.75 4.35 -14.73
N ALA A 245 -19.79 3.47 -14.40
CA ALA A 245 -18.56 3.38 -15.17
C ALA A 245 -18.93 2.94 -16.59
N ASP A 246 -18.97 3.91 -17.50
CA ASP A 246 -19.12 3.65 -18.93
C ASP A 246 -17.78 3.19 -19.49
N PHE A 247 -17.83 2.35 -20.51
CA PHE A 247 -16.63 1.81 -21.18
C PHE A 247 -15.70 2.94 -21.63
N GLY A 248 -16.26 4.05 -22.13
CA GLY A 248 -15.48 5.22 -22.54
C GLY A 248 -14.72 5.86 -21.37
N SER A 249 -15.34 5.97 -20.19
CA SER A 249 -14.68 6.52 -19.00
C SER A 249 -13.59 5.61 -18.45
N LEU A 250 -13.76 4.30 -18.55
CA LEU A 250 -12.72 3.33 -18.18
C LEU A 250 -11.52 3.40 -19.14
N LEU A 251 -11.79 3.47 -20.43
CA LEU A 251 -10.74 3.59 -21.45
C LEU A 251 -9.97 4.92 -21.28
N ALA A 252 -10.66 6.02 -21.08
CA ALA A 252 -10.02 7.32 -20.83
C ALA A 252 -9.16 7.29 -19.55
N GLY A 253 -9.64 6.69 -18.48
CA GLY A 253 -8.88 6.51 -17.24
C GLY A 253 -7.61 5.67 -17.44
N LEU A 254 -7.72 4.59 -18.20
CA LEU A 254 -6.58 3.73 -18.55
C LEU A 254 -5.54 4.49 -19.42
N LEU A 255 -5.99 5.19 -20.45
CA LEU A 255 -5.11 5.99 -21.32
C LEU A 255 -4.37 7.07 -20.53
N LEU A 256 -5.07 7.80 -19.65
CA LEU A 256 -4.44 8.82 -18.81
C LEU A 256 -3.41 8.19 -17.86
N SER A 257 -3.74 7.05 -17.25
CA SER A 257 -2.81 6.34 -16.35
C SER A 257 -1.54 5.90 -17.10
N LEU A 258 -1.69 5.35 -18.29
CA LEU A 258 -0.57 4.97 -19.15
C LEU A 258 0.25 6.19 -19.61
N THR A 259 -0.41 7.30 -19.91
CA THR A 259 0.26 8.55 -20.29
C THR A 259 1.13 9.07 -19.15
N PHE A 260 0.60 9.14 -17.92
CA PHE A 260 1.38 9.58 -16.76
C PHE A 260 2.48 8.57 -16.38
N TYR A 261 2.22 7.28 -16.52
CA TYR A 261 3.24 6.26 -16.34
C TYR A 261 4.41 6.46 -17.29
N THR A 262 4.12 6.64 -18.60
CA THR A 262 5.14 6.85 -19.63
C THR A 262 5.87 8.18 -19.45
N ALA A 263 5.14 9.25 -19.12
CA ALA A 263 5.74 10.56 -18.87
C ALA A 263 6.67 10.56 -17.66
N GLY A 264 6.39 9.73 -16.66
CA GLY A 264 7.25 9.57 -15.48
C GLY A 264 8.51 8.74 -15.74
N ALA A 265 8.58 8.03 -16.86
CA ALA A 265 9.75 7.27 -17.30
C ALA A 265 10.70 8.07 -18.24
N LEU A 266 10.28 9.27 -18.68
CA LEU A 266 11.09 10.22 -19.46
C LEU A 266 11.94 11.10 -18.56
#